data_21be9fccc8bb7a0c1a27e6a249b7b5c6
#
_entry.id   21be9fccc8bb7a0c1a27e6a249b7b5c6
#
_cell.length_a   1.000
_cell.length_b   1.000
_cell.length_c   1.000
_cell.angle_alpha   90.00
_cell.angle_beta   90.00
_cell.angle_gamma   90.00
#
_symmetry.space_group_name_H-M   'P 1'
#
loop_
_entity.id
_entity.type
_entity.pdbx_description
1 polymer ?
#
loop_
_entity_poly.entity_id
_entity_poly.type
_entity_poly.pdbx_seq_one_letter_code
_entity_poly.pdbx_strand_id
1 'polypeptide(L)'
;MKLSERNAEMKAFFDEKADGYDAVHLPMMANKAAITEALPADTARVLDLGGGTGLELIPFFARFSDARVTVIDLSEPMMAQIAERPFADRVTCVAGDFFAVDYGCGYDAVISSAALHHFTPEHKAMLYQKIFEALKEGGMFVNSDRFANDEAEQEACFAMLTDPTVTMRHIDTPLTPACECGLLEDVGFSRAEVNPLEDPRYQLLVAVK
;
A
#
# COMPACT_ATOMS: atom_id res chain seq x y z
N MET A 1 -20.66 -8.33 -0.70
CA MET A 1 -20.17 -7.90 0.62
C MET A 1 -19.89 -6.41 0.60
N LYS A 2 -20.30 -5.66 1.61
CA LYS A 2 -20.01 -4.21 1.69
C LYS A 2 -18.54 -3.97 2.00
N LEU A 3 -18.00 -2.82 1.58
CA LEU A 3 -16.61 -2.44 1.87
C LEU A 3 -16.30 -2.48 3.38
N SER A 4 -17.21 -1.96 4.21
CA SER A 4 -17.03 -1.96 5.67
C SER A 4 -16.97 -3.37 6.28
N GLU A 5 -17.68 -4.33 5.72
CA GLU A 5 -17.62 -5.73 6.13
C GLU A 5 -16.26 -6.36 5.75
N ARG A 6 -15.79 -6.09 4.52
CA ARG A 6 -14.46 -6.53 4.08
C ARG A 6 -13.34 -5.93 4.93
N ASN A 7 -13.41 -4.64 5.23
CA ASN A 7 -12.41 -3.97 6.07
C ASN A 7 -12.39 -4.55 7.48
N ALA A 8 -13.56 -4.90 8.06
CA ALA A 8 -13.62 -5.54 9.37
C ALA A 8 -12.99 -6.94 9.37
N GLU A 9 -13.26 -7.74 8.33
CA GLU A 9 -12.65 -9.07 8.17
C GLU A 9 -11.14 -8.97 7.94
N MET A 10 -10.70 -8.02 7.12
CA MET A 10 -9.30 -7.74 6.87
C MET A 10 -8.56 -7.34 8.14
N LYS A 11 -9.17 -6.41 8.91
CA LYS A 11 -8.62 -6.01 10.21
C LYS A 11 -8.43 -7.21 11.13
N ALA A 12 -9.46 -8.03 11.29
CA ALA A 12 -9.40 -9.22 12.15
C ALA A 12 -8.31 -10.20 11.69
N PHE A 13 -8.16 -10.38 10.37
CA PHE A 13 -7.12 -11.24 9.80
C PHE A 13 -5.70 -10.75 10.13
N PHE A 14 -5.42 -9.44 9.98
CA PHE A 14 -4.11 -8.88 10.26
C PHE A 14 -3.84 -8.74 11.77
N ASP A 15 -4.86 -8.43 12.58
CA ASP A 15 -4.73 -8.41 14.05
C ASP A 15 -4.25 -9.77 14.57
N GLU A 16 -4.80 -10.88 14.06
CA GLU A 16 -4.38 -12.25 14.43
C GLU A 16 -2.97 -12.60 13.96
N LYS A 17 -2.46 -11.94 12.93
CA LYS A 17 -1.14 -12.22 12.34
C LYS A 17 -0.04 -11.27 12.81
N ALA A 18 -0.37 -10.26 13.60
CA ALA A 18 0.59 -9.26 14.04
C ALA A 18 1.82 -9.89 14.71
N ASP A 19 1.59 -10.88 15.58
CA ASP A 19 2.68 -11.67 16.15
C ASP A 19 3.33 -12.56 15.07
N GLY A 20 4.63 -12.36 14.85
CA GLY A 20 5.39 -13.14 13.87
C GLY A 20 5.28 -12.68 12.42
N TYR A 21 4.54 -11.60 12.12
CA TYR A 21 4.40 -11.06 10.77
C TYR A 21 5.76 -10.77 10.12
N ASP A 22 6.65 -10.13 10.83
CA ASP A 22 7.99 -9.79 10.34
C ASP A 22 8.78 -11.02 9.90
N ALA A 23 8.76 -12.08 10.69
CA ALA A 23 9.52 -13.30 10.38
C ALA A 23 9.10 -13.94 9.05
N VAL A 24 7.81 -13.84 8.70
CA VAL A 24 7.27 -14.35 7.43
C VAL A 24 7.64 -13.44 6.25
N HIS A 25 7.72 -12.11 6.47
CA HIS A 25 7.88 -11.12 5.41
C HIS A 25 9.31 -10.59 5.24
N LEU A 26 10.23 -10.89 6.15
CA LEU A 26 11.65 -10.56 6.00
C LEU A 26 12.27 -11.04 4.66
N PRO A 27 11.93 -12.23 4.11
CA PRO A 27 12.45 -12.62 2.79
C PRO A 27 12.04 -11.69 1.64
N MET A 28 11.03 -10.84 1.84
CA MET A 28 10.51 -9.91 0.82
C MET A 28 11.09 -8.49 0.96
N MET A 29 12.15 -8.31 1.74
CA MET A 29 12.76 -6.98 1.97
C MET A 29 13.28 -6.32 0.70
N ALA A 30 13.69 -7.08 -0.31
CA ALA A 30 14.10 -6.52 -1.61
C ALA A 30 12.96 -5.73 -2.29
N ASN A 31 11.73 -6.25 -2.24
CA ASN A 31 10.56 -5.56 -2.80
C ASN A 31 10.25 -4.27 -2.04
N LYS A 32 10.44 -4.27 -0.72
CA LYS A 32 10.26 -3.09 0.12
C LYS A 32 11.35 -2.04 -0.11
N ALA A 33 12.60 -2.47 -0.32
CA ALA A 33 13.72 -1.59 -0.66
C ALA A 33 13.52 -0.89 -2.01
N ALA A 34 12.91 -1.57 -2.98
CA ALA A 34 12.61 -0.99 -4.29
C ALA A 34 11.71 0.26 -4.21
N ILE A 35 10.77 0.31 -3.25
CA ILE A 35 9.98 1.52 -2.96
C ILE A 35 10.92 2.68 -2.63
N THR A 36 11.83 2.45 -1.70
CA THR A 36 12.80 3.45 -1.25
C THR A 36 13.71 3.93 -2.40
N GLU A 37 14.16 3.01 -3.27
CA GLU A 37 15.04 3.31 -4.39
C GLU A 37 14.38 4.17 -5.46
N ALA A 38 13.06 4.04 -5.64
CA ALA A 38 12.28 4.83 -6.59
C ALA A 38 12.06 6.28 -6.16
N LEU A 39 12.23 6.60 -4.87
CA LEU A 39 11.94 7.93 -4.35
C LEU A 39 13.06 8.94 -4.65
N PRO A 40 12.72 10.23 -4.89
CA PRO A 40 13.69 11.32 -5.02
C PRO A 40 14.57 11.46 -3.77
N ALA A 41 15.80 11.95 -3.97
CA ALA A 41 16.79 12.08 -2.88
C ALA A 41 16.41 13.11 -1.81
N ASP A 42 15.55 14.04 -2.14
CA ASP A 42 15.05 15.11 -1.26
C ASP A 42 13.70 14.78 -0.58
N THR A 43 13.26 13.52 -0.66
CA THR A 43 12.04 13.06 0.01
C THR A 43 12.16 13.24 1.53
N ALA A 44 11.21 13.98 2.11
CA ALA A 44 11.23 14.35 3.53
C ALA A 44 9.90 14.07 4.26
N ARG A 45 8.76 14.14 3.56
CA ARG A 45 7.45 13.93 4.16
C ARG A 45 6.67 12.87 3.39
N VAL A 46 6.39 11.74 4.03
CA VAL A 46 5.80 10.55 3.39
C VAL A 46 4.53 10.11 4.11
N LEU A 47 3.54 9.68 3.33
CA LEU A 47 2.37 8.94 3.80
C LEU A 47 2.54 7.47 3.41
N ASP A 48 2.39 6.58 4.36
CA ASP A 48 2.46 5.13 4.15
C ASP A 48 1.09 4.49 4.40
N LEU A 49 0.52 3.89 3.37
CA LEU A 49 -0.80 3.27 3.40
C LEU A 49 -0.68 1.75 3.56
N GLY A 50 -1.13 1.25 4.71
CA GLY A 50 -1.01 -0.17 5.06
C GLY A 50 0.39 -0.52 5.55
N GLY A 51 1.07 0.41 6.24
CA GLY A 51 2.45 0.22 6.69
C GLY A 51 2.62 -0.86 7.77
N GLY A 52 1.53 -1.36 8.36
CA GLY A 52 1.55 -2.50 9.27
C GLY A 52 2.62 -2.40 10.36
N THR A 53 3.60 -3.30 10.34
CA THR A 53 4.72 -3.34 11.31
C THR A 53 5.87 -2.38 10.95
N GLY A 54 5.77 -1.65 9.83
CA GLY A 54 6.81 -0.72 9.37
C GLY A 54 8.04 -1.40 8.76
N LEU A 55 7.90 -2.58 8.17
CA LEU A 55 9.03 -3.28 7.53
C LEU A 55 9.62 -2.48 6.36
N GLU A 56 8.80 -1.85 5.51
CA GLU A 56 9.23 -0.99 4.41
C GLU A 56 9.92 0.29 4.90
N LEU A 57 9.64 0.71 6.11
CA LEU A 57 10.30 1.87 6.73
C LEU A 57 11.74 1.57 7.17
N ILE A 58 12.14 0.31 7.28
CA ILE A 58 13.53 -0.05 7.60
C ILE A 58 14.50 0.44 6.50
N PRO A 59 14.37 0.02 5.23
CA PRO A 59 15.20 0.57 4.15
C PRO A 59 14.94 2.05 3.90
N PHE A 60 13.70 2.53 4.11
CA PHE A 60 13.36 3.94 3.96
C PHE A 60 14.19 4.83 4.88
N PHE A 61 14.19 4.60 6.18
CA PHE A 61 14.95 5.40 7.15
C PHE A 61 16.46 5.19 7.09
N ALA A 62 16.93 4.09 6.50
CA ALA A 62 18.34 3.92 6.20
C ALA A 62 18.83 4.92 5.13
N ARG A 63 17.95 5.34 4.21
CA ARG A 63 18.25 6.33 3.17
C ARG A 63 17.83 7.75 3.54
N PHE A 64 16.68 7.92 4.19
CA PHE A 64 16.04 9.20 4.50
C PHE A 64 15.96 9.42 6.02
N SER A 65 17.13 9.53 6.68
CA SER A 65 17.24 9.54 8.14
C SER A 65 16.44 10.65 8.83
N ASP A 66 16.22 11.78 8.17
CA ASP A 66 15.55 12.96 8.74
C ASP A 66 14.08 13.09 8.32
N ALA A 67 13.61 12.20 7.46
CA ALA A 67 12.24 12.22 6.97
C ALA A 67 11.21 11.95 8.08
N ARG A 68 9.98 12.35 7.84
CA ARG A 68 8.83 12.05 8.69
C ARG A 68 7.79 11.26 7.92
N VAL A 69 7.25 10.22 8.54
CA VAL A 69 6.26 9.33 7.93
C VAL A 69 4.98 9.37 8.76
N THR A 70 3.85 9.48 8.07
CA THR A 70 2.55 9.15 8.63
C THR A 70 2.14 7.78 8.12
N VAL A 71 1.87 6.84 9.00
CA VAL A 71 1.37 5.49 8.68
C VAL A 71 -0.12 5.45 8.95
N ILE A 72 -0.90 4.99 7.97
CA ILE A 72 -2.33 4.69 8.15
C ILE A 72 -2.51 3.19 7.98
N ASP A 73 -3.08 2.53 8.98
CA ASP A 73 -3.40 1.10 8.94
C ASP A 73 -4.66 0.80 9.76
N LEU A 74 -5.38 -0.27 9.41
CA LEU A 74 -6.54 -0.74 10.16
C LEU A 74 -6.14 -1.49 11.45
N SER A 75 -4.96 -2.13 11.44
CA SER A 75 -4.51 -3.02 12.52
C SER A 75 -3.65 -2.26 13.53
N GLU A 76 -4.23 -1.91 14.67
CA GLU A 76 -3.48 -1.32 15.78
C GLU A 76 -2.38 -2.25 16.32
N PRO A 77 -2.59 -3.59 16.46
CA PRO A 77 -1.53 -4.50 16.88
C PRO A 77 -0.33 -4.55 15.93
N MET A 78 -0.56 -4.41 14.61
CA MET A 78 0.52 -4.30 13.63
C MET A 78 1.33 -3.02 13.86
N MET A 79 0.66 -1.87 13.87
CA MET A 79 1.31 -0.56 14.06
C MET A 79 2.01 -0.41 15.42
N ALA A 80 1.53 -1.10 16.46
CA ALA A 80 2.17 -1.05 17.79
C ALA A 80 3.64 -1.49 17.75
N GLN A 81 4.01 -2.37 16.80
CA GLN A 81 5.40 -2.82 16.64
C GLN A 81 6.34 -1.70 16.13
N ILE A 82 5.79 -0.66 15.49
CA ILE A 82 6.58 0.51 15.04
C ILE A 82 7.19 1.22 16.24
N ALA A 83 6.54 1.20 17.41
CA ALA A 83 7.05 1.83 18.62
C ALA A 83 8.41 1.26 19.09
N GLU A 84 8.74 0.03 18.68
CA GLU A 84 10.02 -0.62 19.02
C GLU A 84 11.10 -0.40 17.95
N ARG A 85 10.76 0.28 16.84
CA ARG A 85 11.71 0.55 15.75
C ARG A 85 12.64 1.74 16.11
N PRO A 86 13.88 1.73 15.62
CA PRO A 86 14.85 2.83 15.89
C PRO A 86 14.40 4.20 15.38
N PHE A 87 13.38 4.24 14.52
CA PHE A 87 12.84 5.44 13.88
C PHE A 87 11.44 5.84 14.40
N ALA A 88 10.97 5.24 15.48
CA ALA A 88 9.62 5.44 16.02
C ALA A 88 9.28 6.92 16.28
N ASP A 89 10.26 7.74 16.70
CA ASP A 89 10.11 9.17 16.96
C ASP A 89 9.83 10.03 15.72
N ARG A 90 9.98 9.44 14.51
CA ARG A 90 9.74 10.08 13.22
C ARG A 90 8.51 9.54 12.51
N VAL A 91 7.78 8.62 13.14
CA VAL A 91 6.57 8.01 12.59
C VAL A 91 5.36 8.42 13.41
N THR A 92 4.32 8.85 12.71
CA THR A 92 2.99 9.08 13.30
C THR A 92 2.06 7.98 12.82
N CYS A 93 1.57 7.15 13.73
CA CYS A 93 0.61 6.08 13.42
C CYS A 93 -0.82 6.58 13.57
N VAL A 94 -1.66 6.32 12.58
CA VAL A 94 -3.07 6.66 12.54
C VAL A 94 -3.87 5.37 12.27
N ALA A 95 -4.57 4.89 13.29
CA ALA A 95 -5.46 3.75 13.14
C ALA A 95 -6.73 4.16 12.40
N GLY A 96 -7.02 3.54 11.26
CA GLY A 96 -8.23 3.87 10.53
C GLY A 96 -8.33 3.31 9.13
N ASP A 97 -9.55 3.39 8.62
CA ASP A 97 -9.90 3.00 7.25
C ASP A 97 -9.39 4.06 6.26
N PHE A 98 -8.68 3.65 5.21
CA PHE A 98 -8.17 4.51 4.14
C PHE A 98 -9.24 5.43 3.54
N PHE A 99 -10.48 4.98 3.49
CA PHE A 99 -11.59 5.75 2.91
C PHE A 99 -12.15 6.79 3.89
N ALA A 100 -11.99 6.59 5.19
CA ALA A 100 -12.55 7.45 6.23
C ALA A 100 -11.55 8.47 6.79
N VAL A 101 -10.26 8.10 6.87
CA VAL A 101 -9.21 8.96 7.43
C VAL A 101 -8.90 10.13 6.49
N ASP A 102 -8.76 11.33 7.05
CA ASP A 102 -8.21 12.48 6.32
C ASP A 102 -6.69 12.32 6.21
N TYR A 103 -6.17 12.34 4.98
CA TYR A 103 -4.73 12.21 4.73
C TYR A 103 -3.97 13.52 4.97
N GLY A 104 -4.66 14.67 4.98
CA GLY A 104 -4.01 15.97 4.85
C GLY A 104 -3.42 16.15 3.45
N CYS A 105 -2.41 17.00 3.30
CA CYS A 105 -1.78 17.27 2.01
C CYS A 105 -0.32 17.67 2.13
N GLY A 106 0.36 17.80 0.98
CA GLY A 106 1.74 18.28 0.90
C GLY A 106 2.79 17.19 1.16
N TYR A 107 2.46 15.95 0.89
CA TYR A 107 3.43 14.85 0.93
C TYR A 107 4.33 14.86 -0.32
N ASP A 108 5.62 14.59 -0.11
CA ASP A 108 6.57 14.35 -1.20
C ASP A 108 6.29 13.03 -1.89
N ALA A 109 5.91 12.04 -1.09
CA ALA A 109 5.51 10.74 -1.59
C ALA A 109 4.38 10.13 -0.76
N VAL A 110 3.55 9.32 -1.42
CA VAL A 110 2.72 8.31 -0.80
C VAL A 110 3.27 6.95 -1.17
N ILE A 111 3.47 6.08 -0.20
CA ILE A 111 3.98 4.73 -0.41
C ILE A 111 2.98 3.69 0.07
N SER A 112 3.08 2.49 -0.46
CA SER A 112 2.34 1.32 0.03
C SER A 112 3.11 0.04 -0.30
N SER A 113 2.94 -0.99 0.52
CA SER A 113 3.57 -2.28 0.30
C SER A 113 2.59 -3.41 0.62
N ALA A 114 2.20 -4.19 -0.39
CA ALA A 114 1.35 -5.37 -0.26
C ALA A 114 0.02 -5.11 0.48
N ALA A 115 -0.63 -3.99 0.20
CA ALA A 115 -1.88 -3.60 0.87
C ALA A 115 -3.03 -3.25 -0.08
N LEU A 116 -2.76 -2.72 -1.27
CA LEU A 116 -3.82 -2.18 -2.11
C LEU A 116 -4.44 -3.21 -3.07
N HIS A 117 -3.81 -4.36 -3.25
CA HIS A 117 -4.37 -5.47 -4.04
C HIS A 117 -5.65 -6.07 -3.45
N HIS A 118 -6.07 -5.63 -2.28
CA HIS A 118 -7.34 -6.06 -1.67
C HIS A 118 -8.55 -5.24 -2.13
N PHE A 119 -8.36 -4.18 -2.90
CA PHE A 119 -9.44 -3.26 -3.29
C PHE A 119 -9.87 -3.45 -4.75
N THR A 120 -11.19 -3.34 -4.98
CA THR A 120 -11.77 -3.39 -6.33
C THR A 120 -11.41 -2.12 -7.12
N PRO A 121 -11.58 -2.11 -8.48
CA PRO A 121 -11.29 -0.93 -9.29
C PRO A 121 -12.00 0.33 -8.81
N GLU A 122 -13.26 0.23 -8.40
CA GLU A 122 -14.05 1.36 -7.92
C GLU A 122 -13.48 1.93 -6.61
N HIS A 123 -13.04 1.04 -5.70
CA HIS A 123 -12.40 1.46 -4.46
C HIS A 123 -11.01 2.06 -4.73
N LYS A 124 -10.24 1.47 -5.64
CA LYS A 124 -8.92 2.00 -6.02
C LYS A 124 -9.03 3.39 -6.66
N ALA A 125 -10.02 3.64 -7.53
CA ALA A 125 -10.26 4.96 -8.09
C ALA A 125 -10.48 6.01 -6.99
N MET A 126 -11.31 5.71 -5.98
CA MET A 126 -11.52 6.59 -4.83
C MET A 126 -10.23 6.80 -4.02
N LEU A 127 -9.46 5.73 -3.82
CA LEU A 127 -8.21 5.77 -3.06
C LEU A 127 -7.14 6.59 -3.80
N TYR A 128 -7.01 6.39 -5.11
CA TYR A 128 -6.06 7.13 -5.94
C TYR A 128 -6.40 8.62 -6.02
N GLN A 129 -7.68 8.99 -6.01
CA GLN A 129 -8.09 10.37 -5.89
C GLN A 129 -7.58 10.99 -4.57
N LYS A 130 -7.74 10.29 -3.43
CA LYS A 130 -7.24 10.77 -2.13
C LYS A 130 -5.72 10.85 -2.09
N ILE A 131 -5.02 9.88 -2.69
CA ILE A 131 -3.56 9.89 -2.83
C ILE A 131 -3.11 11.11 -3.65
N PHE A 132 -3.76 11.34 -4.79
CA PHE A 132 -3.48 12.49 -5.65
C PHE A 132 -3.62 13.82 -4.91
N GLU A 133 -4.72 13.99 -4.16
CA GLU A 133 -4.98 15.19 -3.36
C GLU A 133 -3.95 15.38 -2.23
N ALA A 134 -3.49 14.30 -1.60
CA ALA A 134 -2.50 14.33 -0.54
C ALA A 134 -1.09 14.71 -1.02
N LEU A 135 -0.75 14.38 -2.25
CA LEU A 135 0.56 14.68 -2.84
C LEU A 135 0.72 16.18 -3.17
N LYS A 136 1.93 16.71 -3.00
CA LYS A 136 2.33 17.99 -3.60
C LYS A 136 2.46 17.87 -5.12
N GLU A 137 2.51 18.98 -5.84
CA GLU A 137 2.88 19.00 -7.27
C GLU A 137 4.24 18.35 -7.48
N GLY A 138 4.33 17.42 -8.45
CA GLY A 138 5.51 16.61 -8.70
C GLY A 138 5.78 15.54 -7.64
N GLY A 139 4.88 15.35 -6.68
CA GLY A 139 4.96 14.27 -5.71
C GLY A 139 4.70 12.90 -6.33
N MET A 140 5.16 11.84 -5.68
CA MET A 140 5.13 10.48 -6.23
C MET A 140 4.26 9.55 -5.41
N PHE A 141 3.52 8.66 -6.10
CA PHE A 141 2.93 7.48 -5.50
C PHE A 141 3.74 6.25 -5.91
N VAL A 142 4.22 5.48 -4.93
CA VAL A 142 5.04 4.27 -5.15
C VAL A 142 4.43 3.11 -4.38
N ASN A 143 4.05 2.05 -5.09
CA ASN A 143 3.40 0.87 -4.51
C ASN A 143 4.10 -0.41 -4.98
N SER A 144 4.67 -1.17 -4.04
CA SER A 144 5.16 -2.52 -4.29
C SER A 144 4.06 -3.52 -3.95
N ASP A 145 3.42 -4.08 -4.96
CA ASP A 145 2.20 -4.85 -4.75
C ASP A 145 2.06 -6.04 -5.70
N ARG A 146 1.05 -6.88 -5.42
CA ARG A 146 0.62 -7.93 -6.32
C ARG A 146 -0.24 -7.35 -7.43
N PHE A 147 0.09 -7.72 -8.68
CA PHE A 147 -0.69 -7.41 -9.87
C PHE A 147 -1.15 -8.71 -10.52
N ALA A 148 -2.27 -8.67 -11.23
CA ALA A 148 -2.70 -9.78 -12.06
C ALA A 148 -1.80 -9.86 -13.31
N ASN A 149 -1.41 -11.07 -13.70
CA ASN A 149 -0.58 -11.29 -14.88
C ASN A 149 -1.34 -10.99 -16.19
N ASP A 150 -2.64 -11.23 -16.17
CA ASP A 150 -3.56 -11.01 -17.30
C ASP A 150 -5.00 -10.78 -16.82
N GLU A 151 -5.87 -10.47 -17.77
CA GLU A 151 -7.31 -10.26 -17.51
C GLU A 151 -7.99 -11.51 -16.97
N ALA A 152 -7.57 -12.70 -17.37
CA ALA A 152 -8.19 -13.95 -16.92
C ALA A 152 -7.90 -14.21 -15.43
N GLU A 153 -6.67 -13.94 -14.96
CA GLU A 153 -6.35 -13.99 -13.52
C GLU A 153 -7.14 -12.93 -12.75
N GLN A 154 -7.20 -11.71 -13.27
CA GLN A 154 -7.98 -10.62 -12.67
C GLN A 154 -9.44 -11.03 -12.50
N GLU A 155 -10.10 -11.51 -13.56
CA GLU A 155 -11.49 -11.96 -13.51
C GLU A 155 -11.70 -13.11 -12.53
N ALA A 156 -10.78 -14.09 -12.49
CA ALA A 156 -10.85 -15.21 -11.57
C ALA A 156 -10.77 -14.76 -10.10
N CYS A 157 -9.91 -13.80 -9.79
CA CYS A 157 -9.81 -13.21 -8.45
C CYS A 157 -11.10 -12.46 -8.06
N PHE A 158 -11.68 -11.67 -8.98
CA PHE A 158 -12.93 -10.96 -8.71
C PHE A 158 -14.12 -11.89 -8.53
N ALA A 159 -14.17 -13.00 -9.26
CA ALA A 159 -15.24 -14.00 -9.12
C ALA A 159 -15.33 -14.55 -7.69
N MET A 160 -14.21 -14.63 -6.97
CA MET A 160 -14.19 -15.09 -5.57
C MET A 160 -14.96 -14.16 -4.62
N LEU A 161 -15.12 -12.87 -4.94
CA LEU A 161 -15.89 -11.94 -4.12
C LEU A 161 -17.38 -12.27 -4.02
N THR A 162 -17.91 -12.96 -5.01
CA THR A 162 -19.34 -13.30 -5.10
C THR A 162 -19.62 -14.80 -4.98
N ASP A 163 -18.56 -15.62 -4.88
CA ASP A 163 -18.70 -17.07 -4.73
C ASP A 163 -19.07 -17.41 -3.27
N PRO A 164 -20.28 -17.96 -3.02
CA PRO A 164 -20.72 -18.29 -1.67
C PRO A 164 -19.96 -19.46 -1.03
N THR A 165 -19.14 -20.18 -1.81
CA THR A 165 -18.31 -21.28 -1.29
C THR A 165 -16.96 -20.79 -0.76
N VAL A 166 -16.56 -19.56 -1.09
CA VAL A 166 -15.32 -18.94 -0.59
C VAL A 166 -15.54 -18.45 0.82
N THR A 167 -14.83 -19.06 1.76
CA THR A 167 -14.89 -18.74 3.20
C THR A 167 -13.66 -17.97 3.68
N MET A 168 -12.79 -17.53 2.75
CA MET A 168 -11.59 -16.77 3.07
C MET A 168 -11.96 -15.37 3.55
N ARG A 169 -11.36 -14.96 4.68
CA ARG A 169 -11.49 -13.59 5.21
C ARG A 169 -10.61 -12.57 4.47
N HIS A 170 -9.71 -13.05 3.64
CA HIS A 170 -8.71 -12.29 2.93
C HIS A 170 -8.75 -12.69 1.45
N ILE A 171 -9.31 -11.82 0.63
CA ILE A 171 -9.45 -12.05 -0.81
C ILE A 171 -8.65 -10.98 -1.54
N ASP A 172 -7.69 -11.42 -2.34
CA ASP A 172 -6.94 -10.55 -3.23
C ASP A 172 -7.75 -10.24 -4.47
N THR A 173 -7.71 -9.00 -4.88
CA THR A 173 -8.36 -8.49 -6.09
C THR A 173 -7.36 -7.67 -6.92
N PRO A 174 -6.22 -8.26 -7.31
CA PRO A 174 -5.20 -7.56 -8.07
C PRO A 174 -5.76 -7.15 -9.44
N LEU A 175 -5.37 -5.97 -9.89
CA LEU A 175 -5.60 -5.52 -11.26
C LEU A 175 -4.39 -5.84 -12.13
N THR A 176 -4.60 -5.89 -13.44
CA THR A 176 -3.47 -5.88 -14.37
C THR A 176 -2.72 -4.54 -14.32
N PRO A 177 -1.42 -4.50 -14.65
CA PRO A 177 -0.66 -3.25 -14.75
C PRO A 177 -1.34 -2.19 -15.61
N ALA A 178 -1.95 -2.59 -16.73
CA ALA A 178 -2.65 -1.67 -17.63
C ALA A 178 -3.89 -1.04 -16.96
N CYS A 179 -4.68 -1.83 -16.24
CA CYS A 179 -5.84 -1.31 -15.50
C CYS A 179 -5.41 -0.35 -14.38
N GLU A 180 -4.33 -0.67 -13.64
CA GLU A 180 -3.84 0.21 -12.57
C GLU A 180 -3.36 1.56 -13.12
N CYS A 181 -2.55 1.54 -14.19
CA CYS A 181 -2.09 2.76 -14.83
C CYS A 181 -3.25 3.59 -15.37
N GLY A 182 -4.25 2.95 -16.01
CA GLY A 182 -5.43 3.64 -16.52
C GLY A 182 -6.21 4.36 -15.41
N LEU A 183 -6.43 3.73 -14.25
CA LEU A 183 -7.10 4.36 -13.11
C LEU A 183 -6.32 5.59 -12.57
N LEU A 184 -5.00 5.52 -12.56
CA LEU A 184 -4.15 6.64 -12.11
C LEU A 184 -4.18 7.80 -13.12
N GLU A 185 -4.12 7.50 -14.41
CA GLU A 185 -4.23 8.50 -15.48
C GLU A 185 -5.60 9.18 -15.46
N ASP A 186 -6.69 8.44 -15.24
CA ASP A 186 -8.05 8.99 -15.12
C ASP A 186 -8.19 9.95 -13.92
N VAL A 187 -7.44 9.72 -12.85
CA VAL A 187 -7.37 10.61 -11.67
C VAL A 187 -6.56 11.88 -11.95
N GLY A 188 -5.61 11.82 -12.89
CA GLY A 188 -4.80 12.97 -13.29
C GLY A 188 -3.30 12.84 -13.05
N PHE A 189 -2.79 11.66 -12.68
CA PHE A 189 -1.35 11.43 -12.62
C PHE A 189 -0.75 11.61 -14.02
N SER A 190 0.33 12.38 -14.09
CA SER A 190 0.98 12.73 -15.38
C SER A 190 1.78 11.57 -15.97
N ARG A 191 2.15 10.61 -15.13
CA ARG A 191 2.86 9.38 -15.49
C ARG A 191 2.47 8.27 -14.53
N ALA A 192 2.19 7.09 -15.06
CA ALA A 192 2.05 5.87 -14.29
C ALA A 192 2.73 4.71 -15.02
N GLU A 193 3.55 3.95 -14.33
CA GLU A 193 4.23 2.79 -14.88
C GLU A 193 4.38 1.68 -13.85
N VAL A 194 4.38 0.43 -14.30
CA VAL A 194 4.59 -0.75 -13.46
C VAL A 194 5.83 -1.47 -13.95
N ASN A 195 6.76 -1.70 -13.04
CA ASN A 195 8.06 -2.30 -13.31
C ASN A 195 8.17 -3.66 -12.59
N PRO A 196 8.78 -4.68 -13.21
CA PRO A 196 8.98 -5.97 -12.57
C PRO A 196 9.95 -5.84 -11.38
N LEU A 197 9.74 -6.67 -10.36
CA LEU A 197 10.65 -6.85 -9.24
C LEU A 197 11.34 -8.22 -9.31
N GLU A 198 12.34 -8.43 -8.45
CA GLU A 198 13.07 -9.69 -8.39
C GLU A 198 12.14 -10.86 -8.02
N ASP A 199 11.22 -10.65 -7.08
CA ASP A 199 10.14 -11.60 -6.80
C ASP A 199 9.00 -11.38 -7.83
N PRO A 200 8.76 -12.33 -8.76
CA PRO A 200 7.80 -12.14 -9.84
C PRO A 200 6.33 -12.05 -9.36
N ARG A 201 6.06 -12.34 -8.09
CA ARG A 201 4.71 -12.19 -7.50
C ARG A 201 4.36 -10.73 -7.25
N TYR A 202 5.36 -9.84 -7.22
CA TYR A 202 5.21 -8.41 -6.95
C TYR A 202 5.79 -7.60 -8.09
N GLN A 203 5.24 -6.40 -8.24
CA GLN A 203 5.73 -5.40 -9.19
C GLN A 203 5.72 -4.03 -8.52
N LEU A 204 6.48 -3.11 -9.03
CA LEU A 204 6.60 -1.75 -8.51
C LEU A 204 5.83 -0.78 -9.41
N LEU A 205 4.73 -0.26 -8.91
CA LEU A 205 4.02 0.87 -9.49
C LEU A 205 4.69 2.17 -9.08
N VAL A 206 4.92 3.04 -10.04
CA VAL A 206 5.41 4.41 -9.82
C VAL A 206 4.50 5.36 -10.59
N ALA A 207 3.92 6.34 -9.89
CA ALA A 207 3.10 7.38 -10.52
C ALA A 207 3.53 8.78 -10.04
N VAL A 208 3.42 9.78 -10.90
CA VAL A 208 3.83 11.18 -10.65
C VAL A 208 2.62 12.09 -10.82
N LYS A 209 2.36 12.93 -9.80
CA LYS A 209 1.35 13.98 -9.85
C LYS A 209 1.74 15.13 -10.76
#